data_f974c4d29953a12322ec1ffe13400470
#
_entry.id   f974c4d29953a12322ec1ffe13400470
#
_cell.length_a   1.000
_cell.length_b   1.000
_cell.length_c   1.000
_cell.angle_alpha   90.00
_cell.angle_beta   90.00
_cell.angle_gamma   90.00
#
_symmetry.space_group_name_H-M   'P 1'
#
loop_
_entity.id
_entity.type
_entity.pdbx_description
1 polymer ?
#
loop_
_entity_poly.entity_id
_entity_poly.type
_entity_poly.pdbx_seq_one_letter_code
_entity_poly.pdbx_strand_id
1 'polypeptide(L)'
;MVIGILKESGAERRVAMLPGEVAVLIKLGVTVIVEKGAGMLAWASDNDYLAAGASVADRKDLVSGSAFILSVNPPPEDELQIFSEGQTLCSVVNPAENREWLEKARLRGLTVLALDIIPRTTRAQSMDILSSMATVSGYKAVLAAASALPGFFPMFMSAAGTIKPSKVLILGAGVAGLQAVAIARKLGAVVEVFDVRSAVKEEVKSLGGRFIEVDGAKEDSAAGGYAVEQTEEFKLKQQELIQKHARLSDVVIATAQIPGRKAPVLILKETVQAMKSGSVIVDLAACTGGNCE
;
A
#
# COMPACT_ATOMS: atom_id res chain seq x y z
N MET A 1 31.43 -2.91 5.12
CA MET A 1 30.13 -3.03 5.82
C MET A 1 29.47 -4.30 5.29
N VAL A 2 28.91 -5.13 6.18
CA VAL A 2 28.18 -6.34 5.80
C VAL A 2 26.69 -6.10 6.02
N ILE A 3 25.88 -6.34 4.99
CA ILE A 3 24.41 -6.22 5.00
C ILE A 3 23.80 -7.61 4.90
N GLY A 4 22.92 -7.97 5.82
CA GLY A 4 22.12 -9.19 5.81
C GLY A 4 20.71 -8.93 5.30
N ILE A 5 20.18 -9.79 4.42
CA ILE A 5 18.82 -9.73 3.93
C ILE A 5 18.07 -10.94 4.44
N LEU A 6 17.08 -10.72 5.31
CA LEU A 6 16.29 -11.80 5.91
C LEU A 6 15.22 -12.32 4.95
N LYS A 7 14.92 -13.60 5.13
CA LYS A 7 13.71 -14.21 4.61
C LYS A 7 12.51 -13.78 5.47
N GLU A 8 11.46 -13.36 4.80
CA GLU A 8 10.22 -12.98 5.48
C GLU A 8 9.50 -14.18 6.08
N SER A 9 8.74 -13.93 7.13
CA SER A 9 7.91 -14.94 7.79
C SER A 9 6.46 -14.93 7.29
N GLY A 10 5.74 -16.01 7.56
CA GLY A 10 4.32 -16.11 7.27
C GLY A 10 3.97 -16.08 5.79
N ALA A 11 2.96 -15.28 5.44
CA ALA A 11 2.43 -15.14 4.07
C ALA A 11 3.11 -14.03 3.26
N GLU A 12 4.13 -13.34 3.79
CA GLU A 12 4.84 -12.29 3.06
C GLU A 12 5.64 -12.89 1.91
N ARG A 13 5.38 -12.38 0.72
CA ARG A 13 6.01 -12.88 -0.52
C ARG A 13 7.12 -11.98 -1.03
N ARG A 14 7.24 -10.78 -0.49
CA ARG A 14 8.30 -9.84 -0.87
C ARG A 14 9.60 -10.22 -0.17
N VAL A 15 10.70 -9.67 -0.65
CA VAL A 15 12.01 -9.66 -0.03
C VAL A 15 12.52 -8.23 -0.03
N ALA A 16 13.32 -7.86 0.97
CA ALA A 16 13.78 -6.47 1.13
C ALA A 16 14.59 -5.97 -0.07
N MET A 17 15.36 -6.82 -0.73
CA MET A 17 16.11 -6.48 -1.94
C MET A 17 16.13 -7.66 -2.92
N LEU A 18 15.95 -7.36 -4.20
CA LEU A 18 16.11 -8.32 -5.30
C LEU A 18 17.57 -8.39 -5.78
N PRO A 19 17.97 -9.42 -6.55
CA PRO A 19 19.34 -9.58 -7.02
C PRO A 19 19.92 -8.38 -7.78
N GLY A 20 19.08 -7.65 -8.53
CA GLY A 20 19.49 -6.44 -9.25
C GLY A 20 20.01 -5.34 -8.33
N GLU A 21 19.29 -5.05 -7.25
CA GLU A 21 19.67 -4.06 -6.25
C GLU A 21 20.88 -4.52 -5.42
N VAL A 22 20.96 -5.83 -5.13
CA VAL A 22 22.12 -6.42 -4.46
C VAL A 22 23.38 -6.22 -5.28
N ALA A 23 23.33 -6.45 -6.61
CA ALA A 23 24.47 -6.21 -7.50
C ALA A 23 24.95 -4.75 -7.47
N VAL A 24 24.03 -3.78 -7.29
CA VAL A 24 24.39 -2.36 -7.15
C VAL A 24 25.17 -2.12 -5.86
N LEU A 25 24.72 -2.68 -4.73
CA LEU A 25 25.42 -2.54 -3.44
C LEU A 25 26.83 -3.15 -3.49
N ILE A 26 26.97 -4.31 -4.12
CA ILE A 26 28.27 -4.98 -4.26
C ILE A 26 29.24 -4.15 -5.07
N LYS A 27 28.78 -3.49 -6.17
CA LYS A 27 29.60 -2.56 -6.94
C LYS A 27 30.05 -1.33 -6.12
N LEU A 28 29.31 -0.98 -5.09
CA LEU A 28 29.68 0.09 -4.13
C LEU A 28 30.63 -0.40 -3.01
N GLY A 29 31.09 -1.65 -3.07
CA GLY A 29 32.01 -2.23 -2.08
C GLY A 29 31.34 -2.74 -0.81
N VAL A 30 30.01 -2.96 -0.84
CA VAL A 30 29.27 -3.55 0.28
C VAL A 30 29.24 -5.06 0.13
N THR A 31 29.48 -5.79 1.21
CA THR A 31 29.29 -7.25 1.27
C THR A 31 27.84 -7.54 1.61
N VAL A 32 27.18 -8.42 0.86
CA VAL A 32 25.78 -8.79 1.08
C VAL A 32 25.68 -10.30 1.37
N ILE A 33 24.95 -10.62 2.44
CA ILE A 33 24.58 -12.00 2.81
C ILE A 33 23.06 -12.11 2.72
N VAL A 34 22.56 -13.08 1.99
CA VAL A 34 21.12 -13.32 1.82
C VAL A 34 20.73 -14.60 2.55
N GLU A 35 19.64 -14.57 3.29
CA GLU A 35 19.14 -15.80 3.92
C GLU A 35 18.65 -16.77 2.86
N LYS A 36 19.00 -18.05 3.06
CA LYS A 36 18.63 -19.13 2.15
C LYS A 36 17.12 -19.16 1.87
N GLY A 37 16.78 -19.08 0.60
CA GLY A 37 15.40 -19.08 0.13
C GLY A 37 14.64 -17.77 0.38
N ALA A 38 15.32 -16.67 0.74
CA ALA A 38 14.65 -15.38 1.01
C ALA A 38 13.87 -14.83 -0.19
N GLY A 39 14.42 -14.96 -1.39
CA GLY A 39 13.78 -14.43 -2.61
C GLY A 39 12.82 -15.39 -3.30
N MET A 40 12.68 -16.64 -2.86
CA MET A 40 11.93 -17.67 -3.59
C MET A 40 10.47 -17.28 -3.88
N LEU A 41 9.78 -16.67 -2.92
CA LEU A 41 8.39 -16.19 -3.11
C LEU A 41 8.31 -14.90 -3.93
N ALA A 42 9.44 -14.23 -4.11
CA ALA A 42 9.59 -13.05 -4.98
C ALA A 42 10.21 -13.39 -6.35
N TRP A 43 10.21 -14.68 -6.72
CA TRP A 43 10.73 -15.20 -8.01
C TRP A 43 12.24 -14.98 -8.21
N ALA A 44 13.01 -14.88 -7.13
CA ALA A 44 14.46 -14.78 -7.12
C ALA A 44 15.05 -15.97 -6.36
N SER A 45 15.80 -16.82 -7.05
CA SER A 45 16.44 -18.00 -6.45
C SER A 45 17.73 -17.63 -5.71
N ASP A 46 18.22 -18.52 -4.85
CA ASP A 46 19.52 -18.35 -4.20
C ASP A 46 20.65 -18.22 -5.26
N ASN A 47 20.56 -18.94 -6.38
CA ASN A 47 21.52 -18.83 -7.48
C ASN A 47 21.53 -17.44 -8.14
N ASP A 48 20.39 -16.75 -8.22
CA ASP A 48 20.33 -15.40 -8.75
C ASP A 48 21.07 -14.41 -7.85
N TYR A 49 20.98 -14.58 -6.52
CA TYR A 49 21.75 -13.80 -5.55
C TYR A 49 23.24 -14.11 -5.59
N LEU A 50 23.62 -15.39 -5.73
CA LEU A 50 25.02 -15.79 -5.91
C LEU A 50 25.59 -15.18 -7.21
N ALA A 51 24.84 -15.21 -8.31
CA ALA A 51 25.24 -14.60 -9.57
C ALA A 51 25.36 -13.06 -9.46
N ALA A 52 24.57 -12.42 -8.60
CA ALA A 52 24.68 -11.01 -8.29
C ALA A 52 25.90 -10.67 -7.40
N GLY A 53 26.62 -11.67 -6.88
CA GLY A 53 27.83 -11.54 -6.06
C GLY A 53 27.59 -11.58 -4.56
N ALA A 54 26.35 -11.85 -4.09
CA ALA A 54 26.07 -12.09 -2.69
C ALA A 54 26.54 -13.47 -2.23
N SER A 55 26.63 -13.68 -0.92
CA SER A 55 26.67 -14.99 -0.30
C SER A 55 25.31 -15.39 0.23
N VAL A 56 25.07 -16.71 0.36
CA VAL A 56 23.82 -17.25 0.92
C VAL A 56 24.17 -18.03 2.19
N ALA A 57 23.40 -17.78 3.27
CA ALA A 57 23.65 -18.41 4.56
C ALA A 57 22.33 -18.72 5.29
N ASP A 58 22.38 -19.54 6.33
CA ASP A 58 21.25 -19.71 7.24
C ASP A 58 21.07 -18.45 8.11
N ARG A 59 19.86 -18.23 8.64
CA ARG A 59 19.48 -17.03 9.41
C ARG A 59 20.47 -16.67 10.53
N LYS A 60 20.90 -17.67 11.32
CA LYS A 60 21.80 -17.45 12.45
C LYS A 60 23.18 -16.94 12.01
N ASP A 61 23.73 -17.54 10.98
CA ASP A 61 25.04 -17.15 10.43
C ASP A 61 24.97 -15.79 9.75
N LEU A 62 23.88 -15.51 9.02
CA LEU A 62 23.60 -14.19 8.45
C LEU A 62 23.55 -13.11 9.52
N VAL A 63 22.75 -13.31 10.57
CA VAL A 63 22.59 -12.31 11.63
C VAL A 63 23.89 -12.07 12.35
N SER A 64 24.62 -13.14 12.73
CA SER A 64 25.92 -13.00 13.41
C SER A 64 27.00 -12.33 12.55
N GLY A 65 26.94 -12.51 11.24
CA GLY A 65 27.91 -11.98 10.27
C GLY A 65 27.60 -10.57 9.77
N SER A 66 26.44 -10.00 10.10
CA SER A 66 25.94 -8.73 9.54
C SER A 66 25.88 -7.62 10.57
N ALA A 67 26.38 -6.42 10.21
CA ALA A 67 26.21 -5.23 11.04
C ALA A 67 24.88 -4.51 10.76
N PHE A 68 24.37 -4.64 9.53
CA PHE A 68 23.13 -4.01 9.07
C PHE A 68 22.22 -5.08 8.49
N ILE A 69 20.97 -5.12 8.93
CA ILE A 69 20.02 -6.18 8.57
C ILE A 69 18.78 -5.54 7.96
N LEU A 70 18.35 -6.11 6.82
CA LEU A 70 17.17 -5.67 6.08
C LEU A 70 16.08 -6.74 6.12
N SER A 71 14.85 -6.30 6.38
CA SER A 71 13.64 -7.09 6.21
C SER A 71 12.48 -6.17 5.77
N VAL A 72 11.45 -6.72 5.16
CA VAL A 72 10.22 -5.98 4.85
C VAL A 72 9.45 -5.72 6.14
N ASN A 73 9.18 -6.80 6.90
CA ASN A 73 8.53 -6.72 8.21
C ASN A 73 9.56 -6.96 9.32
N PRO A 74 9.32 -6.43 10.53
CA PRO A 74 10.19 -6.74 11.66
C PRO A 74 10.14 -8.26 11.95
N PRO A 75 11.28 -8.87 12.32
CA PRO A 75 11.30 -10.27 12.72
C PRO A 75 10.42 -10.49 13.96
N PRO A 76 9.88 -11.71 14.15
CA PRO A 76 9.15 -12.07 15.36
C PRO A 76 9.92 -11.76 16.65
N GLU A 77 9.20 -11.46 17.74
CA GLU A 77 9.82 -11.06 19.01
C GLU A 77 10.75 -12.11 19.61
N ASP A 78 10.40 -13.38 19.49
CA ASP A 78 11.21 -14.51 19.95
C ASP A 78 12.50 -14.66 19.17
N GLU A 79 12.57 -14.15 17.95
CA GLU A 79 13.80 -14.12 17.15
C GLU A 79 14.75 -12.96 17.52
N LEU A 80 14.31 -11.95 18.26
CA LEU A 80 15.20 -10.86 18.69
C LEU A 80 16.40 -11.34 19.52
N GLN A 81 16.30 -12.50 20.14
CA GLN A 81 17.40 -13.11 20.89
C GLN A 81 18.64 -13.49 20.06
N ILE A 82 18.50 -13.69 18.75
CA ILE A 82 19.65 -14.03 17.89
C ILE A 82 20.45 -12.79 17.45
N PHE A 83 19.88 -11.59 17.65
CA PHE A 83 20.56 -10.34 17.31
C PHE A 83 21.55 -9.93 18.40
N SER A 84 22.63 -9.26 18.02
CA SER A 84 23.66 -8.74 18.91
C SER A 84 23.50 -7.24 19.13
N GLU A 85 23.98 -6.77 20.28
CA GLU A 85 24.05 -5.35 20.59
C GLU A 85 24.83 -4.58 19.51
N GLY A 86 24.35 -3.39 19.16
CA GLY A 86 24.95 -2.52 18.14
C GLY A 86 24.57 -2.83 16.69
N GLN A 87 23.86 -3.91 16.43
CA GLN A 87 23.34 -4.16 15.08
C GLN A 87 22.24 -3.17 14.70
N THR A 88 22.14 -2.87 13.40
CA THR A 88 21.08 -2.02 12.85
C THR A 88 20.09 -2.88 12.07
N LEU A 89 18.81 -2.78 12.42
CA LEU A 89 17.71 -3.37 11.66
C LEU A 89 16.94 -2.29 10.92
N CYS A 90 16.71 -2.48 9.63
CA CYS A 90 15.94 -1.58 8.78
C CYS A 90 14.71 -2.31 8.23
N SER A 91 13.51 -1.85 8.58
CA SER A 91 12.26 -2.55 8.29
C SER A 91 11.04 -1.61 8.35
N VAL A 92 9.88 -2.08 7.91
CA VAL A 92 8.57 -1.44 8.12
C VAL A 92 8.06 -1.82 9.50
N VAL A 93 8.27 -0.97 10.48
CA VAL A 93 8.07 -1.34 11.90
C VAL A 93 6.70 -0.97 12.44
N ASN A 94 6.06 0.06 11.88
CA ASN A 94 4.84 0.67 12.43
C ASN A 94 4.98 1.02 13.92
N PRO A 95 5.81 2.01 14.29
CA PRO A 95 6.17 2.29 15.68
C PRO A 95 4.99 2.60 16.61
N ALA A 96 3.89 3.10 16.06
CA ALA A 96 2.70 3.43 16.83
C ALA A 96 1.99 2.18 17.38
N GLU A 97 2.03 1.08 16.63
CA GLU A 97 1.34 -0.18 16.96
C GLU A 97 2.27 -1.20 17.63
N ASN A 98 3.58 -1.14 17.34
CA ASN A 98 4.55 -2.16 17.77
C ASN A 98 5.49 -1.67 18.90
N ARG A 99 4.93 -0.96 19.90
CA ARG A 99 5.72 -0.40 21.01
C ARG A 99 6.43 -1.45 21.85
N GLU A 100 5.80 -2.58 22.11
CA GLU A 100 6.39 -3.67 22.89
C GLU A 100 7.57 -4.30 22.17
N TRP A 101 7.43 -4.54 20.88
CA TRP A 101 8.51 -5.04 20.04
C TRP A 101 9.71 -4.07 20.03
N LEU A 102 9.44 -2.78 19.88
CA LEU A 102 10.49 -1.73 19.90
C LEU A 102 11.22 -1.67 21.24
N GLU A 103 10.49 -1.82 22.37
CA GLU A 103 11.12 -1.85 23.69
C GLU A 103 12.03 -3.08 23.85
N LYS A 104 11.61 -4.25 23.36
CA LYS A 104 12.45 -5.45 23.34
C LYS A 104 13.69 -5.27 22.46
N ALA A 105 13.55 -4.67 21.28
CA ALA A 105 14.67 -4.35 20.40
C ALA A 105 15.64 -3.35 21.09
N ARG A 106 15.13 -2.32 21.79
CA ARG A 106 15.91 -1.38 22.57
C ARG A 106 16.70 -2.07 23.69
N LEU A 107 16.05 -2.97 24.45
CA LEU A 107 16.70 -3.73 25.54
C LEU A 107 17.80 -4.66 25.00
N ARG A 108 17.72 -5.07 23.75
CA ARG A 108 18.78 -5.83 23.05
C ARG A 108 19.89 -4.95 22.50
N GLY A 109 19.81 -3.62 22.66
CA GLY A 109 20.79 -2.67 22.13
C GLY A 109 20.78 -2.52 20.60
N LEU A 110 19.64 -2.82 19.95
CA LEU A 110 19.49 -2.67 18.51
C LEU A 110 19.21 -1.23 18.13
N THR A 111 19.78 -0.79 17.00
CA THR A 111 19.33 0.41 16.29
C THR A 111 18.27 0.01 15.30
N VAL A 112 17.09 0.66 15.35
CA VAL A 112 15.98 0.36 14.42
C VAL A 112 15.74 1.56 13.51
N LEU A 113 15.81 1.34 12.20
CA LEU A 113 15.44 2.30 11.16
C LEU A 113 14.08 1.92 10.60
N ALA A 114 13.05 2.63 11.02
CA ALA A 114 11.68 2.40 10.57
C ALA A 114 11.43 3.10 9.22
N LEU A 115 11.27 2.32 8.16
CA LEU A 115 11.09 2.81 6.78
C LEU A 115 9.73 3.48 6.55
N ASP A 116 8.75 3.17 7.37
CA ASP A 116 7.39 3.70 7.29
C ASP A 116 7.22 5.08 7.92
N ILE A 117 8.23 5.60 8.63
CA ILE A 117 8.22 6.96 9.18
C ILE A 117 9.20 7.90 8.46
N ILE A 118 9.69 7.53 7.28
CA ILE A 118 10.49 8.43 6.43
C ILE A 118 9.67 9.69 6.12
N PRO A 119 10.26 10.91 6.35
CA PRO A 119 9.53 12.16 6.15
C PRO A 119 9.07 12.33 4.69
N ARG A 120 7.84 12.80 4.47
CA ARG A 120 7.30 13.06 3.14
C ARG A 120 7.74 14.43 2.61
N THR A 121 9.03 14.56 2.37
CA THR A 121 9.65 15.74 1.76
C THR A 121 10.12 15.41 0.36
N THR A 122 10.27 16.41 -0.50
CA THR A 122 10.76 16.23 -1.88
C THR A 122 12.09 15.48 -1.92
N ARG A 123 12.99 15.75 -0.97
CA ARG A 123 14.30 15.08 -0.86
C ARG A 123 14.18 13.59 -0.52
N ALA A 124 13.17 13.21 0.26
CA ALA A 124 12.99 11.85 0.75
C ALA A 124 12.04 11.01 -0.13
N GLN A 125 11.42 11.60 -1.16
CA GLN A 125 10.45 10.93 -2.02
C GLN A 125 10.99 9.64 -2.67
N SER A 126 12.27 9.61 -3.04
CA SER A 126 12.91 8.43 -3.61
C SER A 126 13.07 7.27 -2.62
N MET A 127 12.94 7.54 -1.33
CA MET A 127 13.03 6.56 -0.24
C MET A 127 11.64 6.19 0.33
N ASP A 128 10.55 6.79 -0.19
CA ASP A 128 9.19 6.55 0.29
C ASP A 128 8.65 5.21 -0.24
N ILE A 129 8.93 4.16 0.53
CA ILE A 129 8.47 2.80 0.22
C ILE A 129 6.95 2.65 0.35
N LEU A 130 6.29 3.46 1.20
CA LEU A 130 4.84 3.39 1.37
C LEU A 130 4.13 3.85 0.10
N SER A 131 4.58 4.96 -0.50
CA SER A 131 4.04 5.43 -1.77
C SER A 131 4.30 4.45 -2.91
N SER A 132 5.48 3.84 -2.97
CA SER A 132 5.81 2.80 -3.95
C SER A 132 4.86 1.61 -3.83
N MET A 133 4.62 1.11 -2.61
CA MET A 133 3.69 0.02 -2.37
C MET A 133 2.22 0.41 -2.58
N ALA A 134 1.83 1.63 -2.24
CA ALA A 134 0.50 2.16 -2.51
C ALA A 134 0.18 2.17 -4.02
N THR A 135 1.17 2.50 -4.87
CA THR A 135 1.04 2.42 -6.33
C THR A 135 0.72 0.98 -6.78
N VAL A 136 1.46 0.00 -6.26
CA VAL A 136 1.20 -1.43 -6.55
C VAL A 136 -0.18 -1.85 -6.04
N SER A 137 -0.58 -1.40 -4.85
CA SER A 137 -1.88 -1.72 -4.25
C SER A 137 -3.03 -1.20 -5.10
N GLY A 138 -2.97 0.07 -5.54
CA GLY A 138 -3.98 0.66 -6.43
C GLY A 138 -4.09 -0.07 -7.77
N TYR A 139 -2.96 -0.43 -8.37
CA TYR A 139 -2.93 -1.24 -9.60
C TYR A 139 -3.59 -2.60 -9.40
N LYS A 140 -3.21 -3.33 -8.35
CA LYS A 140 -3.73 -4.66 -8.06
C LYS A 140 -5.19 -4.65 -7.66
N ALA A 141 -5.67 -3.62 -6.96
CA ALA A 141 -7.07 -3.47 -6.60
C ALA A 141 -7.98 -3.44 -7.83
N VAL A 142 -7.59 -2.68 -8.86
CA VAL A 142 -8.36 -2.61 -10.12
C VAL A 142 -8.35 -3.95 -10.84
N LEU A 143 -7.20 -4.63 -10.94
CA LEU A 143 -7.13 -5.94 -11.60
C LEU A 143 -7.94 -7.01 -10.84
N ALA A 144 -7.89 -7.02 -9.52
CA ALA A 144 -8.70 -7.92 -8.69
C ALA A 144 -10.19 -7.66 -8.90
N ALA A 145 -10.60 -6.38 -8.90
CA ALA A 145 -11.98 -6.00 -9.17
C ALA A 145 -12.43 -6.41 -10.57
N ALA A 146 -11.59 -6.19 -11.58
CA ALA A 146 -11.90 -6.54 -12.96
C ALA A 146 -12.02 -8.06 -13.16
N SER A 147 -11.21 -8.85 -12.45
CA SER A 147 -11.26 -10.30 -12.49
C SER A 147 -12.49 -10.87 -11.76
N ALA A 148 -12.95 -10.21 -10.70
CA ALA A 148 -14.09 -10.65 -9.90
C ALA A 148 -15.44 -10.20 -10.48
N LEU A 149 -15.47 -9.10 -11.25
CA LEU A 149 -16.71 -8.56 -11.81
C LEU A 149 -17.24 -9.45 -12.93
N PRO A 150 -18.53 -9.85 -12.90
CA PRO A 150 -19.13 -10.67 -13.96
C PRO A 150 -19.49 -9.87 -15.22
N GLY A 151 -18.83 -8.73 -15.46
CA GLY A 151 -19.08 -7.80 -16.56
C GLY A 151 -17.79 -7.27 -17.19
N PHE A 152 -17.93 -6.35 -18.16
CA PHE A 152 -16.82 -5.73 -18.84
C PHE A 152 -16.49 -4.37 -18.22
N PHE A 153 -15.23 -4.07 -18.03
CA PHE A 153 -14.78 -2.70 -17.69
C PHE A 153 -15.02 -1.74 -18.85
N PRO A 154 -14.59 -2.05 -20.10
CA PRO A 154 -14.85 -1.17 -21.23
C PRO A 154 -16.28 -1.31 -21.78
N MET A 155 -16.67 -0.34 -22.58
CA MET A 155 -17.81 -0.51 -23.50
C MET A 155 -17.47 -1.61 -24.52
N PHE A 156 -18.40 -2.50 -24.74
CA PHE A 156 -18.28 -3.54 -25.76
C PHE A 156 -19.45 -3.50 -26.72
N MET A 157 -19.17 -3.54 -28.01
CA MET A 157 -20.19 -3.58 -29.06
C MET A 157 -20.03 -4.81 -29.94
N SER A 158 -21.15 -5.47 -30.24
CA SER A 158 -21.22 -6.60 -31.14
C SER A 158 -22.48 -6.51 -31.99
N ALA A 159 -22.65 -7.44 -32.93
CA ALA A 159 -23.88 -7.56 -33.69
C ALA A 159 -25.13 -7.86 -32.79
N ALA A 160 -24.92 -8.41 -31.58
CA ALA A 160 -25.98 -8.70 -30.60
C ALA A 160 -26.36 -7.47 -29.73
N GLY A 161 -25.63 -6.35 -29.83
CA GLY A 161 -25.92 -5.13 -29.06
C GLY A 161 -24.70 -4.49 -28.41
N THR A 162 -24.99 -3.56 -27.51
CA THR A 162 -23.96 -2.77 -26.80
C THR A 162 -24.03 -3.02 -25.30
N ILE A 163 -22.89 -3.37 -24.70
CA ILE A 163 -22.70 -3.43 -23.25
C ILE A 163 -22.07 -2.11 -22.80
N LYS A 164 -22.70 -1.45 -21.83
CA LYS A 164 -22.20 -0.19 -21.25
C LYS A 164 -20.92 -0.46 -20.43
N PRO A 165 -19.98 0.52 -20.37
CA PRO A 165 -18.82 0.39 -19.53
C PRO A 165 -19.20 0.37 -18.05
N SER A 166 -18.43 -0.36 -17.25
CA SER A 166 -18.64 -0.42 -15.80
C SER A 166 -18.35 0.92 -15.14
N LYS A 167 -19.11 1.23 -14.10
CA LYS A 167 -18.88 2.37 -13.22
C LYS A 167 -18.01 1.95 -12.05
N VAL A 168 -16.91 2.63 -11.89
CA VAL A 168 -15.96 2.42 -10.78
C VAL A 168 -15.95 3.67 -9.89
N LEU A 169 -16.30 3.50 -8.63
CA LEU A 169 -16.16 4.53 -7.60
C LEU A 169 -14.87 4.29 -6.83
N ILE A 170 -14.04 5.33 -6.72
CA ILE A 170 -12.81 5.30 -5.94
C ILE A 170 -12.97 6.26 -4.75
N LEU A 171 -12.79 5.75 -3.55
CA LEU A 171 -12.86 6.50 -2.29
C LEU A 171 -11.44 6.74 -1.77
N GLY A 172 -10.99 7.99 -1.87
CA GLY A 172 -9.63 8.43 -1.59
C GLY A 172 -8.80 8.59 -2.86
N ALA A 173 -8.24 9.80 -3.07
CA ALA A 173 -7.36 10.16 -4.18
C ALA A 173 -5.91 10.36 -3.71
N GLY A 174 -5.44 9.47 -2.83
CA GLY A 174 -4.01 9.34 -2.52
C GLY A 174 -3.29 8.56 -3.62
N VAL A 175 -2.02 8.19 -3.39
CA VAL A 175 -1.21 7.47 -4.40
C VAL A 175 -1.91 6.21 -4.91
N ALA A 176 -2.47 5.37 -4.02
CA ALA A 176 -3.22 4.17 -4.41
C ALA A 176 -4.47 4.51 -5.23
N GLY A 177 -5.24 5.52 -4.79
CA GLY A 177 -6.46 5.95 -5.46
C GLY A 177 -6.19 6.51 -6.85
N LEU A 178 -5.23 7.42 -7.00
CA LEU A 178 -4.85 7.97 -8.32
C LEU A 178 -4.34 6.89 -9.28
N GLN A 179 -3.56 5.94 -8.77
CA GLN A 179 -3.15 4.79 -9.58
C GLN A 179 -4.35 3.93 -9.99
N ALA A 180 -5.31 3.71 -9.08
CA ALA A 180 -6.54 3.00 -9.42
C ALA A 180 -7.36 3.74 -10.48
N VAL A 181 -7.45 5.09 -10.41
CA VAL A 181 -8.08 5.91 -11.46
C VAL A 181 -7.41 5.64 -12.81
N ALA A 182 -6.09 5.77 -12.88
CA ALA A 182 -5.34 5.59 -14.12
C ALA A 182 -5.56 4.21 -14.74
N ILE A 183 -5.54 3.15 -13.93
CA ILE A 183 -5.70 1.77 -14.42
C ILE A 183 -7.15 1.48 -14.82
N ALA A 184 -8.15 1.86 -14.00
CA ALA A 184 -9.56 1.66 -14.32
C ALA A 184 -9.95 2.39 -15.61
N ARG A 185 -9.43 3.61 -15.82
CA ARG A 185 -9.59 4.35 -17.09
C ARG A 185 -8.93 3.66 -18.28
N LYS A 186 -7.72 3.13 -18.11
CA LYS A 186 -7.03 2.35 -19.16
C LYS A 186 -7.80 1.08 -19.53
N LEU A 187 -8.48 0.45 -18.57
CA LEU A 187 -9.37 -0.67 -18.81
C LEU A 187 -10.72 -0.26 -19.41
N GLY A 188 -10.99 1.03 -19.60
CA GLY A 188 -12.18 1.55 -20.27
C GLY A 188 -13.39 1.79 -19.38
N ALA A 189 -13.24 1.75 -18.06
CA ALA A 189 -14.32 2.06 -17.11
C ALA A 189 -14.66 3.55 -17.07
N VAL A 190 -15.87 3.88 -16.63
CA VAL A 190 -16.28 5.21 -16.19
C VAL A 190 -15.91 5.36 -14.72
N VAL A 191 -14.97 6.26 -14.41
CA VAL A 191 -14.41 6.39 -13.07
C VAL A 191 -14.92 7.66 -12.40
N GLU A 192 -15.51 7.48 -11.21
CA GLU A 192 -15.88 8.54 -10.27
C GLU A 192 -14.98 8.45 -9.05
N VAL A 193 -14.57 9.61 -8.52
CA VAL A 193 -13.61 9.69 -7.41
C VAL A 193 -14.13 10.65 -6.36
N PHE A 194 -14.08 10.23 -5.11
CA PHE A 194 -14.34 11.07 -3.96
C PHE A 194 -13.07 11.22 -3.11
N ASP A 195 -12.75 12.43 -2.72
CA ASP A 195 -11.75 12.76 -1.69
C ASP A 195 -12.21 14.02 -0.95
N VAL A 196 -11.86 14.12 0.33
CA VAL A 196 -12.19 15.30 1.15
C VAL A 196 -11.33 16.51 0.81
N ARG A 197 -10.19 16.29 0.12
CA ARG A 197 -9.25 17.33 -0.30
C ARG A 197 -9.57 17.78 -1.72
N SER A 198 -9.98 19.02 -1.89
CA SER A 198 -10.24 19.56 -3.23
C SER A 198 -8.96 19.71 -4.06
N ALA A 199 -7.80 19.85 -3.41
CA ALA A 199 -6.50 20.00 -4.08
C ALA A 199 -6.18 18.85 -5.06
N VAL A 200 -6.72 17.64 -4.84
CA VAL A 200 -6.49 16.47 -5.73
C VAL A 200 -7.42 16.43 -6.95
N LYS A 201 -8.35 17.35 -7.06
CA LYS A 201 -9.38 17.40 -8.13
C LYS A 201 -8.76 17.46 -9.53
N GLU A 202 -7.76 18.31 -9.71
CA GLU A 202 -7.11 18.49 -11.02
C GLU A 202 -6.27 17.25 -11.38
N GLU A 203 -5.66 16.58 -10.40
CA GLU A 203 -4.94 15.32 -10.62
C GLU A 203 -5.91 14.21 -11.07
N VAL A 204 -7.07 14.08 -10.42
CA VAL A 204 -8.13 13.14 -10.81
C VAL A 204 -8.61 13.40 -12.23
N LYS A 205 -8.89 14.67 -12.60
CA LYS A 205 -9.32 15.05 -13.94
C LYS A 205 -8.26 14.77 -14.99
N SER A 206 -6.99 15.04 -14.71
CA SER A 206 -5.88 14.78 -15.62
C SER A 206 -5.74 13.29 -15.97
N LEU A 207 -6.13 12.41 -15.04
CA LEU A 207 -6.18 10.97 -15.24
C LEU A 207 -7.49 10.49 -15.92
N GLY A 208 -8.40 11.42 -16.23
CA GLY A 208 -9.67 11.13 -16.89
C GLY A 208 -10.77 10.65 -15.93
N GLY A 209 -10.60 10.80 -14.61
CA GLY A 209 -11.63 10.56 -13.61
C GLY A 209 -12.56 11.75 -13.44
N ARG A 210 -13.78 11.49 -12.98
CA ARG A 210 -14.75 12.53 -12.57
C ARG A 210 -14.67 12.70 -11.06
N PHE A 211 -14.30 13.87 -10.60
CA PHE A 211 -14.29 14.19 -9.18
C PHE A 211 -15.70 14.50 -8.68
N ILE A 212 -16.10 13.88 -7.57
CA ILE A 212 -17.37 14.09 -6.90
C ILE A 212 -17.15 15.14 -5.82
N GLU A 213 -17.82 16.29 -5.92
CA GLU A 213 -17.70 17.39 -4.98
C GLU A 213 -18.82 17.36 -3.94
N VAL A 214 -18.45 17.69 -2.71
CA VAL A 214 -19.37 18.02 -1.63
C VAL A 214 -19.19 19.49 -1.31
N ASP A 215 -20.26 20.27 -1.41
CA ASP A 215 -20.21 21.68 -1.10
C ASP A 215 -19.90 21.92 0.38
N GLY A 216 -19.00 22.88 0.66
CA GLY A 216 -18.68 23.33 2.02
C GLY A 216 -17.49 22.61 2.68
N ALA A 217 -16.62 21.95 1.92
CA ALA A 217 -15.37 21.38 2.46
C ALA A 217 -14.48 22.46 3.08
N LYS A 218 -13.95 22.19 4.28
CA LYS A 218 -12.88 22.99 4.89
C LYS A 218 -11.54 22.52 4.34
N GLU A 219 -10.70 23.49 3.97
CA GLU A 219 -9.36 23.24 3.46
C GLU A 219 -8.33 23.85 4.41
N ASP A 220 -7.24 23.13 4.63
CA ASP A 220 -6.06 23.63 5.31
C ASP A 220 -4.81 23.23 4.52
N SER A 221 -4.20 24.20 3.87
CA SER A 221 -2.96 24.01 3.10
C SER A 221 -1.76 23.60 3.98
N ALA A 222 -1.84 23.83 5.30
CA ALA A 222 -0.79 23.45 6.25
C ALA A 222 -0.86 21.97 6.70
N ALA A 223 -1.92 21.24 6.35
CA ALA A 223 -2.12 19.86 6.77
C ALA A 223 -1.21 18.82 6.07
N GLY A 224 -0.19 19.26 5.32
CA GLY A 224 0.80 18.36 4.70
C GLY A 224 0.22 17.31 3.74
N GLY A 225 -0.92 17.64 3.10
CA GLY A 225 -1.60 16.73 2.16
C GLY A 225 -2.53 15.70 2.82
N TYR A 226 -2.77 15.80 4.12
CA TYR A 226 -3.77 14.99 4.83
C TYR A 226 -5.11 15.71 4.96
N ALA A 227 -6.17 14.91 5.15
CA ALA A 227 -7.51 15.42 5.39
C ALA A 227 -7.59 16.14 6.75
N VAL A 228 -8.24 17.31 6.79
CA VAL A 228 -8.56 18.04 8.03
C VAL A 228 -9.94 17.65 8.55
N GLU A 229 -10.17 17.88 9.84
CA GLU A 229 -11.45 17.57 10.47
C GLU A 229 -12.56 18.46 9.93
N GLN A 230 -13.60 17.82 9.40
CA GLN A 230 -14.76 18.47 8.78
C GLN A 230 -15.90 18.68 9.77
N THR A 231 -16.83 19.61 9.47
CA THR A 231 -18.04 19.80 10.26
C THR A 231 -18.97 18.60 10.19
N GLU A 232 -19.82 18.39 11.20
CA GLU A 232 -20.79 17.28 11.23
C GLU A 232 -21.78 17.37 10.06
N GLU A 233 -22.23 18.57 9.69
CA GLU A 233 -23.10 18.78 8.53
C GLU A 233 -22.42 18.34 7.22
N PHE A 234 -21.13 18.67 7.07
CA PHE A 234 -20.36 18.25 5.91
C PHE A 234 -20.20 16.73 5.88
N LYS A 235 -19.90 16.10 7.02
CA LYS A 235 -19.77 14.64 7.13
C LYS A 235 -21.05 13.91 6.73
N LEU A 236 -22.22 14.43 7.13
CA LEU A 236 -23.51 13.88 6.74
C LEU A 236 -23.75 13.99 5.22
N LYS A 237 -23.56 15.16 4.63
CA LYS A 237 -23.68 15.36 3.18
C LYS A 237 -22.71 14.47 2.40
N GLN A 238 -21.48 14.38 2.89
CA GLN A 238 -20.46 13.48 2.34
C GLN A 238 -20.93 12.03 2.37
N GLN A 239 -21.42 11.57 3.51
CA GLN A 239 -21.89 10.20 3.67
C GLN A 239 -23.04 9.88 2.72
N GLU A 240 -24.06 10.73 2.66
CA GLU A 240 -25.19 10.58 1.73
C GLU A 240 -24.72 10.48 0.27
N LEU A 241 -23.79 11.35 -0.13
CA LEU A 241 -23.28 11.39 -1.48
C LEU A 241 -22.47 10.10 -1.83
N ILE A 242 -21.63 9.66 -0.92
CA ILE A 242 -20.88 8.40 -1.08
C ILE A 242 -21.85 7.22 -1.23
N GLN A 243 -22.85 7.10 -0.33
CA GLN A 243 -23.83 6.01 -0.39
C GLN A 243 -24.61 6.02 -1.72
N LYS A 244 -25.01 7.21 -2.21
CA LYS A 244 -25.69 7.36 -3.49
C LYS A 244 -24.85 6.86 -4.66
N HIS A 245 -23.58 7.27 -4.73
CA HIS A 245 -22.68 6.86 -5.82
C HIS A 245 -22.28 5.39 -5.72
N ALA A 246 -22.06 4.86 -4.51
CA ALA A 246 -21.71 3.45 -4.29
C ALA A 246 -22.83 2.51 -4.77
N ARG A 247 -24.11 2.80 -4.46
CA ARG A 247 -25.26 2.01 -4.93
C ARG A 247 -25.38 1.95 -6.46
N LEU A 248 -24.89 2.96 -7.16
CA LEU A 248 -24.93 3.05 -8.63
C LEU A 248 -23.69 2.46 -9.31
N SER A 249 -22.67 2.11 -8.55
CA SER A 249 -21.41 1.61 -9.06
C SER A 249 -21.40 0.09 -9.21
N ASP A 250 -20.64 -0.39 -10.18
CA ASP A 250 -20.40 -1.81 -10.39
C ASP A 250 -19.17 -2.26 -9.58
N VAL A 251 -18.23 -1.32 -9.34
CA VAL A 251 -17.02 -1.54 -8.53
C VAL A 251 -16.83 -0.37 -7.59
N VAL A 252 -16.45 -0.65 -6.33
CA VAL A 252 -15.97 0.35 -5.37
C VAL A 252 -14.56 -0.03 -4.91
N ILE A 253 -13.62 0.90 -5.01
CA ILE A 253 -12.27 0.75 -4.49
C ILE A 253 -12.05 1.77 -3.40
N ALA A 254 -11.93 1.32 -2.16
CA ALA A 254 -11.72 2.17 -1.01
C ALA A 254 -10.24 2.19 -0.60
N THR A 255 -9.69 3.40 -0.44
CA THR A 255 -8.26 3.62 -0.16
C THR A 255 -8.02 4.62 0.97
N ALA A 256 -9.08 5.00 1.70
CA ALA A 256 -9.00 6.05 2.72
C ALA A 256 -8.35 5.52 4.00
N GLN A 257 -7.08 5.80 4.17
CA GLN A 257 -6.30 5.48 5.36
C GLN A 257 -5.76 6.75 6.01
N ILE A 258 -5.76 6.76 7.34
CA ILE A 258 -5.16 7.81 8.15
C ILE A 258 -4.05 7.17 8.98
N PRO A 259 -2.76 7.55 8.78
CA PRO A 259 -1.66 6.96 9.53
C PRO A 259 -1.88 7.03 11.05
N GLY A 260 -1.66 5.91 11.75
CA GLY A 260 -1.81 5.80 13.20
C GLY A 260 -3.23 5.89 13.73
N ARG A 261 -4.27 5.81 12.87
CA ARG A 261 -5.68 5.81 13.26
C ARG A 261 -6.46 4.72 12.54
N LYS A 262 -7.56 4.30 13.13
CA LYS A 262 -8.51 3.41 12.45
C LYS A 262 -9.05 4.08 11.20
N ALA A 263 -9.19 3.31 10.11
CA ALA A 263 -9.78 3.79 8.87
C ALA A 263 -11.23 4.24 9.07
N PRO A 264 -11.67 5.33 8.42
CA PRO A 264 -13.06 5.78 8.51
C PRO A 264 -13.98 4.81 7.76
N VAL A 265 -15.12 4.48 8.35
CA VAL A 265 -16.17 3.74 7.67
C VAL A 265 -16.86 4.68 6.67
N LEU A 266 -16.75 4.37 5.38
CA LEU A 266 -17.29 5.17 4.28
C LEU A 266 -18.47 4.47 3.59
N ILE A 267 -18.52 3.15 3.58
CA ILE A 267 -19.56 2.35 2.96
C ILE A 267 -20.32 1.60 4.06
N LEU A 268 -21.60 1.89 4.17
CA LEU A 268 -22.48 1.30 5.17
C LEU A 268 -23.05 -0.03 4.69
N LYS A 269 -23.38 -0.90 5.63
CA LYS A 269 -23.99 -2.21 5.38
C LYS A 269 -25.23 -2.13 4.48
N GLU A 270 -26.13 -1.16 4.73
CA GLU A 270 -27.34 -0.95 3.93
C GLU A 270 -27.00 -0.58 2.48
N THR A 271 -25.88 0.11 2.28
CA THR A 271 -25.41 0.45 0.93
C THR A 271 -24.91 -0.78 0.20
N VAL A 272 -24.12 -1.62 0.88
CA VAL A 272 -23.66 -2.91 0.32
C VAL A 272 -24.85 -3.76 -0.11
N GLN A 273 -25.87 -3.86 0.75
CA GLN A 273 -27.09 -4.62 0.45
C GLN A 273 -27.92 -4.04 -0.72
N ALA A 274 -27.80 -2.73 -0.95
CA ALA A 274 -28.52 -2.04 -2.02
C ALA A 274 -27.71 -1.91 -3.33
N MET A 275 -26.47 -2.36 -3.36
CA MET A 275 -25.66 -2.43 -4.59
C MET A 275 -26.22 -3.51 -5.54
N LYS A 276 -25.85 -3.40 -6.80
CA LYS A 276 -26.26 -4.41 -7.81
C LYS A 276 -25.65 -5.78 -7.46
N SER A 277 -26.40 -6.84 -7.69
CA SER A 277 -25.85 -8.21 -7.59
C SER A 277 -24.64 -8.38 -8.51
N GLY A 278 -23.56 -8.93 -7.98
CA GLY A 278 -22.30 -9.09 -8.69
C GLY A 278 -21.40 -7.86 -8.66
N SER A 279 -21.77 -6.78 -7.95
CA SER A 279 -20.86 -5.66 -7.67
C SER A 279 -19.68 -6.11 -6.83
N VAL A 280 -18.55 -5.44 -7.00
CA VAL A 280 -17.28 -5.77 -6.31
C VAL A 280 -16.83 -4.60 -5.46
N ILE A 281 -16.47 -4.87 -4.20
CA ILE A 281 -15.82 -3.91 -3.31
C ILE A 281 -14.40 -4.41 -3.02
N VAL A 282 -13.42 -3.55 -3.24
CA VAL A 282 -12.02 -3.79 -2.84
C VAL A 282 -11.66 -2.74 -1.80
N ASP A 283 -11.42 -3.18 -0.58
CA ASP A 283 -11.05 -2.31 0.54
C ASP A 283 -9.56 -2.45 0.87
N LEU A 284 -8.76 -1.46 0.46
CA LEU A 284 -7.32 -1.40 0.75
C LEU A 284 -7.02 -0.93 2.18
N ALA A 285 -8.03 -0.45 2.91
CA ALA A 285 -7.90 -0.04 4.30
C ALA A 285 -8.27 -1.16 5.28
N ALA A 286 -8.59 -2.37 4.82
CA ALA A 286 -9.07 -3.47 5.65
C ALA A 286 -8.16 -3.79 6.85
N CYS A 287 -6.82 -3.72 6.66
CA CYS A 287 -5.85 -3.98 7.74
C CYS A 287 -5.88 -2.92 8.87
N THR A 288 -6.44 -1.74 8.63
CA THR A 288 -6.58 -0.65 9.61
C THR A 288 -8.03 -0.44 10.07
N GLY A 289 -8.88 -1.45 9.92
CA GLY A 289 -10.27 -1.44 10.35
C GLY A 289 -11.30 -1.32 9.22
N GLY A 290 -10.86 -1.06 8.00
CA GLY A 290 -11.69 -1.03 6.81
C GLY A 290 -12.48 0.25 6.57
N ASN A 291 -12.78 0.53 5.29
CA ASN A 291 -13.69 1.60 4.88
C ASN A 291 -15.12 1.07 4.63
N CYS A 292 -15.31 -0.23 4.61
CA CYS A 292 -16.60 -0.91 4.42
C CYS A 292 -17.00 -1.68 5.69
N GLU A 293 -18.28 -1.54 6.11
CA GLU A 293 -18.87 -2.32 7.19
C GLU A 293 -18.97 -3.80 6.87
#